data_5482eca35327c15361c9c90accfd1b86
#
_entry.id   5482eca35327c15361c9c90accfd1b86
#
_cell.length_a   1.000
_cell.length_b   1.000
_cell.length_c   1.000
_cell.angle_alpha   90.00
_cell.angle_beta   90.00
_cell.angle_gamma   90.00
#
_symmetry.space_group_name_H-M   'P 1'
#
loop_
_entity.id
_entity.type
_entity.pdbx_description
1 polymer ?
#
loop_
_entity_poly.entity_id
_entity_poly.type
_entity_poly.pdbx_seq_one_letter_code
_entity_poly.pdbx_strand_id
1 'polypeptide(L)'
;VSFDGSCYVDKECKKKDAIWTHSDQAPNNNKLACYQGFVSLTGNKERTLVVYDKTHRIHNEYFKRRNIVNSKNWNLIDKHDVINAGKLKRVLRVPAGALVLWDSRTFHQNQYGAPASEERMVQYVCFLPKNHTKNTEQMSIKRRKYFKERRTTSHWPYPLCVNAMQPRTFGDKTKNIDYTQLTQCNIDKYMSEIENMI
;
A
#
# COMPACT_ATOMS: atom_id res chain seq x y z
N VAL A 1 1.64 -5.17 12.34
CA VAL A 1 2.04 -4.47 11.11
C VAL A 1 2.37 -5.44 10.00
N SER A 2 2.38 -4.98 8.75
CA SER A 2 3.03 -5.64 7.61
C SER A 2 4.40 -5.00 7.36
N PHE A 3 5.31 -5.74 6.71
CA PHE A 3 6.60 -5.23 6.20
C PHE A 3 6.53 -5.16 4.66
N ASP A 4 5.61 -4.34 4.17
CA ASP A 4 5.30 -4.24 2.76
C ASP A 4 6.49 -3.67 1.95
N GLY A 5 6.39 -3.71 0.63
CA GLY A 5 7.43 -3.22 -0.25
C GLY A 5 7.51 -1.70 -0.32
N SER A 6 8.59 -1.21 -0.91
CA SER A 6 8.76 0.20 -1.25
C SER A 6 8.27 0.46 -2.67
N CYS A 7 7.93 1.71 -2.96
CA CYS A 7 7.72 2.19 -4.32
C CYS A 7 8.65 3.35 -4.61
N TYR A 8 9.44 3.22 -5.66
CA TYR A 8 10.26 4.28 -6.22
C TYR A 8 9.79 4.63 -7.62
N VAL A 9 9.61 5.90 -7.88
CA VAL A 9 9.32 6.43 -9.21
C VAL A 9 10.32 7.56 -9.49
N ASP A 10 11.16 7.30 -10.46
CA ASP A 10 12.19 8.24 -10.92
C ASP A 10 11.58 9.54 -11.42
N LYS A 11 12.28 10.66 -11.22
CA LYS A 11 11.89 11.98 -11.71
C LYS A 11 11.61 11.96 -13.22
N GLU A 12 12.46 11.28 -13.99
CA GLU A 12 12.37 11.19 -15.45
C GLU A 12 11.30 10.24 -15.95
N CYS A 13 10.50 9.63 -15.05
CA CYS A 13 9.41 8.75 -15.43
C CYS A 13 8.39 9.47 -16.31
N LYS A 14 8.21 8.92 -17.53
CA LYS A 14 7.28 9.44 -18.55
C LYS A 14 5.94 8.70 -18.56
N LYS A 15 5.69 7.85 -17.58
CA LYS A 15 4.42 7.12 -17.49
C LYS A 15 3.27 8.10 -17.29
N LYS A 16 2.25 7.98 -18.16
CA LYS A 16 1.05 8.81 -18.09
C LYS A 16 0.07 8.28 -17.04
N ASP A 17 -0.69 9.18 -16.47
CA ASP A 17 -1.80 8.83 -15.60
C ASP A 17 -2.88 8.05 -16.34
N ALA A 18 -3.43 7.08 -15.66
CA ALA A 18 -4.59 6.31 -16.08
C ALA A 18 -5.56 6.17 -14.89
N ILE A 19 -6.82 5.95 -15.19
CA ILE A 19 -7.81 5.60 -14.17
C ILE A 19 -7.65 4.10 -13.89
N TRP A 20 -7.17 3.80 -12.69
CA TRP A 20 -7.03 2.44 -12.17
C TRP A 20 -7.39 2.37 -10.68
N THR A 21 -8.29 3.27 -10.30
CA THR A 21 -8.83 3.34 -8.94
C THR A 21 -9.35 1.97 -8.52
N HIS A 22 -8.99 1.56 -7.33
CA HIS A 22 -9.33 0.26 -6.77
C HIS A 22 -9.63 0.36 -5.28
N SER A 23 -10.16 -0.71 -4.74
CA SER A 23 -10.21 -1.00 -3.32
C SER A 23 -9.33 -2.21 -3.04
N ASP A 24 -8.57 -2.19 -1.98
CA ASP A 24 -7.76 -3.32 -1.55
C ASP A 24 -8.49 -4.26 -0.59
N GLN A 25 -9.76 -4.00 -0.31
CA GLN A 25 -10.56 -4.89 0.51
C GLN A 25 -11.56 -5.68 -0.32
N ALA A 26 -11.73 -6.96 0.03
CA ALA A 26 -12.67 -7.85 -0.65
C ALA A 26 -14.12 -7.36 -0.51
N PRO A 27 -14.93 -7.43 -1.59
CA PRO A 27 -16.35 -7.03 -1.60
C PRO A 27 -17.21 -7.72 -0.53
N ASN A 28 -16.92 -8.97 -0.21
CA ASN A 28 -17.67 -9.74 0.79
C ASN A 28 -17.26 -9.43 2.25
N ASN A 29 -16.24 -8.60 2.47
CA ASN A 29 -15.84 -8.15 3.80
C ASN A 29 -16.29 -6.69 4.00
N ASN A 30 -17.36 -6.49 4.76
CA ASN A 30 -17.97 -5.18 4.99
C ASN A 30 -17.41 -4.45 6.23
N LYS A 31 -16.59 -5.12 7.05
CA LYS A 31 -15.97 -4.53 8.24
C LYS A 31 -14.59 -4.00 7.89
N LEU A 32 -14.09 -3.05 8.66
CA LEU A 32 -12.71 -2.61 8.55
C LEU A 32 -11.76 -3.81 8.73
N ALA A 33 -10.95 -4.10 7.71
CA ALA A 33 -10.00 -5.20 7.77
C ALA A 33 -8.63 -4.73 8.28
N CYS A 34 -8.13 -3.60 7.77
CA CYS A 34 -6.88 -2.99 8.24
C CYS A 34 -6.82 -1.51 7.87
N TYR A 35 -5.89 -0.79 8.48
CA TYR A 35 -5.45 0.52 7.99
C TYR A 35 -4.24 0.30 7.09
N GLN A 36 -4.35 0.77 5.87
CA GLN A 36 -3.24 0.81 4.91
C GLN A 36 -2.53 2.14 5.01
N GLY A 37 -1.27 2.18 4.62
CA GLY A 37 -0.53 3.41 4.66
C GLY A 37 0.82 3.35 3.98
N PHE A 38 1.51 4.47 4.03
CA PHE A 38 2.91 4.59 3.69
C PHE A 38 3.59 5.71 4.47
N VAL A 39 4.89 5.57 4.66
CA VAL A 39 5.77 6.67 5.03
C VAL A 39 6.35 7.25 3.74
N SER A 40 6.22 8.56 3.56
CA SER A 40 6.81 9.25 2.41
C SER A 40 8.24 9.68 2.72
N LEU A 41 9.19 9.24 1.89
CA LEU A 41 10.59 9.63 2.02
C LEU A 41 10.92 10.86 1.17
N THR A 42 9.99 11.25 0.29
CA THR A 42 10.06 12.46 -0.55
C THR A 42 8.84 13.33 -0.32
N GLY A 43 8.96 14.63 -0.59
CA GLY A 43 7.80 15.55 -0.62
C GLY A 43 7.11 15.47 -1.98
N ASN A 44 5.81 15.13 -2.00
CA ASN A 44 5.08 14.90 -3.24
C ASN A 44 3.76 15.69 -3.29
N LYS A 45 3.48 16.29 -4.45
CA LYS A 45 2.26 17.07 -4.71
C LYS A 45 1.48 16.56 -5.91
N GLU A 46 2.17 16.04 -6.94
CA GLU A 46 1.59 15.52 -8.18
C GLU A 46 1.76 14.01 -8.29
N ARG A 47 2.99 13.51 -8.07
CA ARG A 47 3.31 12.07 -8.10
C ARG A 47 3.01 11.46 -6.74
N THR A 48 1.74 11.24 -6.47
CA THR A 48 1.25 10.98 -5.12
C THR A 48 0.05 10.03 -5.08
N LEU A 49 -0.49 9.83 -3.89
CA LEU A 49 -1.73 9.10 -3.68
C LEU A 49 -2.95 9.98 -4.00
N VAL A 50 -3.88 9.41 -4.73
CA VAL A 50 -5.22 9.94 -4.94
C VAL A 50 -6.19 9.08 -4.14
N VAL A 51 -7.02 9.69 -3.33
CA VAL A 51 -8.11 9.03 -2.59
C VAL A 51 -9.45 9.63 -2.98
N TYR A 52 -10.50 8.83 -2.84
CA TYR A 52 -11.88 9.29 -3.01
C TYR A 52 -12.54 9.34 -1.64
N ASP A 53 -12.83 10.56 -1.20
CA ASP A 53 -13.30 10.86 0.15
C ASP A 53 -14.54 10.07 0.52
N LYS A 54 -14.58 9.53 1.75
CA LYS A 54 -15.75 8.80 2.31
C LYS A 54 -16.16 7.52 1.58
N THR A 55 -15.43 7.06 0.55
CA THR A 55 -15.80 5.87 -0.21
C THR A 55 -15.74 4.58 0.61
N HIS A 56 -14.97 4.54 1.69
CA HIS A 56 -14.99 3.44 2.66
C HIS A 56 -16.40 3.20 3.25
N ARG A 57 -17.26 4.23 3.31
CA ARG A 57 -18.63 4.12 3.83
C ARG A 57 -19.60 3.45 2.86
N ILE A 58 -19.32 3.56 1.56
CA ILE A 58 -20.17 3.00 0.50
C ILE A 58 -19.58 1.74 -0.13
N HIS A 59 -18.43 1.28 0.33
CA HIS A 59 -17.70 0.16 -0.25
C HIS A 59 -18.58 -1.07 -0.48
N ASN A 60 -19.24 -1.56 0.57
CA ASN A 60 -20.08 -2.76 0.48
C ASN A 60 -21.29 -2.55 -0.44
N GLU A 61 -21.96 -1.40 -0.30
CA GLU A 61 -23.11 -1.06 -1.15
C GLU A 61 -22.71 -0.92 -2.62
N TYR A 62 -21.57 -0.31 -2.89
CA TYR A 62 -21.04 -0.18 -4.24
C TYR A 62 -20.89 -1.54 -4.93
N PHE A 63 -20.20 -2.47 -4.31
CA PHE A 63 -19.96 -3.80 -4.87
C PHE A 63 -21.25 -4.62 -4.97
N LYS A 64 -22.14 -4.50 -3.99
CA LYS A 64 -23.46 -5.14 -4.04
C LYS A 64 -24.31 -4.66 -5.23
N ARG A 65 -24.37 -3.35 -5.48
CA ARG A 65 -25.08 -2.79 -6.65
C ARG A 65 -24.51 -3.24 -7.99
N ARG A 66 -23.20 -3.50 -8.03
CA ARG A 66 -22.51 -4.01 -9.22
C ARG A 66 -22.54 -5.52 -9.35
N ASN A 67 -23.22 -6.23 -8.45
CA ASN A 67 -23.25 -7.70 -8.38
C ASN A 67 -21.85 -8.33 -8.33
N ILE A 68 -20.88 -7.63 -7.74
CA ILE A 68 -19.51 -8.11 -7.56
C ILE A 68 -19.40 -8.75 -6.19
N VAL A 69 -19.34 -10.09 -6.18
CA VAL A 69 -19.21 -10.90 -4.97
C VAL A 69 -17.97 -11.77 -5.12
N ASN A 70 -16.91 -11.43 -4.41
CA ASN A 70 -15.69 -12.24 -4.37
C ASN A 70 -14.90 -11.98 -3.09
N SER A 71 -13.90 -12.81 -2.83
CA SER A 71 -12.97 -12.71 -1.68
C SER A 71 -11.62 -12.11 -2.03
N LYS A 72 -11.44 -11.58 -3.24
CA LYS A 72 -10.18 -10.98 -3.67
C LYS A 72 -9.99 -9.61 -3.03
N ASN A 73 -8.83 -9.38 -2.48
CA ASN A 73 -8.47 -8.12 -1.83
C ASN A 73 -7.93 -7.04 -2.80
N TRP A 74 -8.29 -7.09 -4.05
CA TRP A 74 -7.98 -6.05 -5.02
C TRP A 74 -9.07 -6.03 -6.10
N ASN A 75 -9.83 -4.95 -6.15
CA ASN A 75 -10.96 -4.83 -7.05
C ASN A 75 -10.97 -3.44 -7.69
N LEU A 76 -10.92 -3.41 -9.01
CA LEU A 76 -11.04 -2.16 -9.77
C LEU A 76 -12.42 -1.55 -9.58
N ILE A 77 -12.46 -0.24 -9.47
CA ILE A 77 -13.66 0.56 -9.52
C ILE A 77 -13.94 0.91 -10.98
N ASP A 78 -15.18 0.84 -11.37
CA ASP A 78 -15.60 1.18 -12.74
C ASP A 78 -15.18 2.61 -13.11
N LYS A 79 -14.64 2.79 -14.31
CA LYS A 79 -14.11 4.10 -14.74
C LYS A 79 -15.16 5.20 -14.78
N HIS A 80 -16.39 4.88 -15.19
CA HIS A 80 -17.49 5.85 -15.19
C HIS A 80 -17.85 6.28 -13.77
N ASP A 81 -17.88 5.35 -12.83
CA ASP A 81 -18.15 5.66 -11.42
C ASP A 81 -17.02 6.53 -10.82
N VAL A 82 -15.77 6.27 -11.18
CA VAL A 82 -14.64 7.09 -10.76
C VAL A 82 -14.77 8.52 -11.28
N ILE A 83 -15.15 8.68 -12.55
CA ILE A 83 -15.39 10.01 -13.18
C ILE A 83 -16.55 10.73 -12.48
N ASN A 84 -17.65 10.04 -12.26
CA ASN A 84 -18.84 10.59 -11.59
C ASN A 84 -18.54 10.96 -10.12
N ALA A 85 -17.62 10.25 -9.47
CA ALA A 85 -17.14 10.55 -8.12
C ALA A 85 -16.09 11.68 -8.06
N GLY A 86 -15.86 12.41 -9.14
CA GLY A 86 -14.80 13.42 -9.23
C GLY A 86 -14.80 14.48 -8.13
N LYS A 87 -15.99 14.84 -7.60
CA LYS A 87 -16.11 15.78 -6.46
C LYS A 87 -15.50 15.22 -5.17
N LEU A 88 -15.38 13.91 -5.04
CA LEU A 88 -14.77 13.23 -3.88
C LEU A 88 -13.25 13.05 -4.03
N LYS A 89 -12.72 13.28 -5.22
CA LYS A 89 -11.29 13.10 -5.52
C LYS A 89 -10.44 14.07 -4.71
N ARG A 90 -9.42 13.54 -4.04
CA ARG A 90 -8.37 14.29 -3.34
C ARG A 90 -7.01 13.80 -3.82
N VAL A 91 -6.25 14.69 -4.43
CA VAL A 91 -4.83 14.49 -4.72
C VAL A 91 -4.07 14.96 -3.48
N LEU A 92 -3.41 14.05 -2.79
CA LEU A 92 -2.76 14.37 -1.52
C LEU A 92 -1.46 15.15 -1.76
N ARG A 93 -1.24 16.16 -0.92
CA ARG A 93 0.07 16.81 -0.80
C ARG A 93 0.75 16.22 0.41
N VAL A 94 1.82 15.48 0.21
CA VAL A 94 2.46 14.68 1.26
C VAL A 94 3.89 15.19 1.46
N PRO A 95 4.23 15.78 2.60
CA PRO A 95 5.61 16.16 2.89
C PRO A 95 6.48 14.93 3.15
N ALA A 96 7.81 15.08 2.97
CA ALA A 96 8.75 14.06 3.38
C ALA A 96 8.65 13.81 4.89
N GLY A 97 8.77 12.55 5.30
CA GLY A 97 8.62 12.11 6.69
C GLY A 97 7.17 11.88 7.14
N ALA A 98 6.18 12.24 6.32
CA ALA A 98 4.79 12.05 6.71
C ALA A 98 4.36 10.59 6.62
N LEU A 99 3.59 10.15 7.61
CA LEU A 99 2.82 8.90 7.59
C LEU A 99 1.40 9.20 7.08
N VAL A 100 1.02 8.57 5.98
CA VAL A 100 -0.34 8.63 5.42
C VAL A 100 -1.04 7.32 5.73
N LEU A 101 -2.25 7.39 6.29
CA LEU A 101 -3.08 6.22 6.62
C LEU A 101 -4.47 6.35 6.02
N TRP A 102 -5.03 5.22 5.55
CA TRP A 102 -6.42 5.14 5.09
C TRP A 102 -7.04 3.79 5.43
N ASP A 103 -8.35 3.79 5.51
CA ASP A 103 -9.17 2.57 5.66
C ASP A 103 -9.04 1.71 4.39
N SER A 104 -8.79 0.41 4.52
CA SER A 104 -8.59 -0.52 3.41
C SER A 104 -9.77 -0.59 2.40
N ARG A 105 -10.94 -0.08 2.77
CA ARG A 105 -12.11 0.06 1.92
C ARG A 105 -12.12 1.33 1.06
N THR A 106 -11.21 2.27 1.31
CA THR A 106 -11.15 3.54 0.58
C THR A 106 -10.77 3.30 -0.88
N PHE A 107 -11.52 3.90 -1.81
CA PHE A 107 -11.16 3.87 -3.21
C PHE A 107 -9.98 4.80 -3.45
N HIS A 108 -8.92 4.27 -4.05
CA HIS A 108 -7.67 5.02 -4.22
C HIS A 108 -6.87 4.53 -5.42
N GLN A 109 -5.88 5.31 -5.79
CA GLN A 109 -4.86 4.96 -6.78
C GLN A 109 -3.62 5.82 -6.58
N ASN A 110 -2.47 5.39 -7.09
CA ASN A 110 -1.34 6.29 -7.27
C ASN A 110 -1.49 7.07 -8.57
N GLN A 111 -0.99 8.30 -8.58
CA GLN A 111 -0.89 9.19 -9.72
C GLN A 111 0.59 9.43 -10.06
N TYR A 112 0.92 9.43 -11.35
CA TYR A 112 2.30 9.69 -11.82
C TYR A 112 2.60 11.18 -11.99
N GLY A 113 1.55 12.00 -12.15
CA GLY A 113 1.71 13.44 -12.40
C GLY A 113 2.34 13.76 -13.75
N ALA A 114 2.76 15.01 -13.93
CA ALA A 114 3.43 15.44 -15.14
C ALA A 114 4.79 14.73 -15.31
N PRO A 115 5.23 14.46 -16.56
CA PRO A 115 6.59 13.99 -16.81
C PRO A 115 7.63 14.94 -16.21
N ALA A 116 8.71 14.39 -15.65
CA ALA A 116 9.79 15.13 -15.00
C ALA A 116 9.37 16.08 -13.86
N SER A 117 8.20 15.86 -13.27
CA SER A 117 7.68 16.73 -12.20
C SER A 117 8.45 16.54 -10.89
N GLU A 118 8.47 15.33 -10.39
CA GLU A 118 9.06 15.02 -9.09
C GLU A 118 9.43 13.54 -8.98
N GLU A 119 10.39 13.25 -8.11
CA GLU A 119 10.70 11.90 -7.65
C GLU A 119 9.70 11.48 -6.58
N ARG A 120 9.38 10.20 -6.52
CA ARG A 120 8.58 9.66 -5.42
C ARG A 120 9.22 8.42 -4.82
N MET A 121 9.41 8.46 -3.51
CA MET A 121 9.90 7.33 -2.75
C MET A 121 9.02 7.15 -1.50
N VAL A 122 8.39 5.99 -1.38
CA VAL A 122 7.52 5.66 -0.25
C VAL A 122 7.76 4.24 0.22
N GLN A 123 7.63 4.03 1.53
CA GLN A 123 7.61 2.72 2.16
C GLN A 123 6.18 2.41 2.59
N TYR A 124 5.57 1.37 2.02
CA TYR A 124 4.23 0.94 2.41
C TYR A 124 4.25 0.23 3.76
N VAL A 125 3.17 0.40 4.50
CA VAL A 125 2.94 -0.23 5.79
C VAL A 125 1.44 -0.39 6.02
N CYS A 126 1.01 -1.50 6.59
CA CYS A 126 -0.38 -1.72 6.97
C CYS A 126 -0.48 -2.15 8.42
N PHE A 127 -1.54 -1.70 9.08
CA PHE A 127 -1.77 -1.91 10.49
C PHE A 127 -3.06 -2.69 10.74
N LEU A 128 -2.95 -3.66 11.61
CA LEU A 128 -4.08 -4.37 12.21
C LEU A 128 -4.21 -3.91 13.65
N PRO A 129 -5.43 -3.66 14.17
CA PRO A 129 -5.60 -3.34 15.60
C PRO A 129 -4.95 -4.41 16.49
N LYS A 130 -4.29 -3.98 17.57
CA LYS A 130 -3.55 -4.89 18.46
C LYS A 130 -4.45 -6.01 19.00
N ASN A 131 -5.69 -5.69 19.33
CA ASN A 131 -6.69 -6.61 19.87
C ASN A 131 -7.53 -7.32 18.78
N HIS A 132 -7.14 -7.25 17.50
CA HIS A 132 -7.87 -7.94 16.44
C HIS A 132 -7.68 -9.46 16.56
N THR A 133 -8.76 -10.22 16.37
CA THR A 133 -8.78 -11.70 16.53
C THR A 133 -7.77 -12.44 15.66
N LYS A 134 -7.34 -11.84 14.54
CA LYS A 134 -6.31 -12.39 13.64
C LYS A 134 -4.89 -12.01 14.05
N ASN A 135 -4.72 -11.19 15.07
CA ASN A 135 -3.41 -10.80 15.59
C ASN A 135 -2.97 -11.78 16.69
N THR A 136 -2.75 -13.03 16.29
CA THR A 136 -2.40 -14.14 17.18
C THR A 136 -0.91 -14.17 17.48
N GLU A 137 -0.53 -14.91 18.53
CA GLU A 137 0.89 -15.15 18.85
C GLU A 137 1.66 -15.76 17.68
N GLN A 138 1.05 -16.72 16.97
CA GLN A 138 1.67 -17.29 15.75
C GLN A 138 1.97 -16.25 14.68
N MET A 139 1.10 -15.26 14.53
CA MET A 139 1.34 -14.15 13.60
C MET A 139 2.47 -13.24 14.10
N SER A 140 2.57 -13.01 15.39
CA SER A 140 3.68 -12.28 16.01
C SER A 140 5.02 -12.98 15.77
N ILE A 141 5.09 -14.28 16.04
CA ILE A 141 6.27 -15.11 15.76
C ILE A 141 6.67 -15.01 14.26
N LYS A 142 5.69 -15.09 13.36
CA LYS A 142 5.91 -15.01 11.91
C LYS A 142 6.45 -13.64 11.50
N ARG A 143 5.91 -12.54 12.06
CA ARG A 143 6.42 -11.19 11.82
C ARG A 143 7.85 -11.03 12.31
N ARG A 144 8.16 -11.48 13.53
CA ARG A 144 9.51 -11.47 14.08
C ARG A 144 10.51 -12.19 13.18
N LYS A 145 10.13 -13.38 12.71
CA LYS A 145 10.93 -14.14 11.75
C LYS A 145 11.24 -13.33 10.51
N TYR A 146 10.21 -12.79 9.85
CA TYR A 146 10.38 -12.05 8.59
C TYR A 146 11.16 -10.76 8.78
N PHE A 147 11.00 -10.07 9.90
CA PHE A 147 11.83 -8.91 10.22
C PHE A 147 13.30 -9.29 10.36
N LYS A 148 13.63 -10.32 11.13
CA LYS A 148 15.00 -10.81 11.29
C LYS A 148 15.63 -11.26 9.97
N GLU A 149 14.83 -11.86 9.10
CA GLU A 149 15.25 -12.27 7.75
C GLU A 149 15.30 -11.09 6.74
N ARG A 150 14.95 -9.87 7.14
CA ARG A 150 14.86 -8.69 6.26
C ARG A 150 13.95 -8.93 5.05
N ARG A 151 12.83 -9.64 5.26
CA ARG A 151 11.87 -9.99 4.21
C ARG A 151 10.75 -8.97 4.14
N THR A 152 10.45 -8.50 2.94
CA THR A 152 9.19 -7.78 2.70
C THR A 152 8.02 -8.76 2.63
N THR A 153 6.85 -8.31 3.06
CA THR A 153 5.63 -9.11 3.12
C THR A 153 4.56 -8.55 2.20
N SER A 154 3.46 -9.29 2.10
CA SER A 154 2.29 -8.80 1.41
C SER A 154 1.73 -7.54 2.06
N HIS A 155 0.95 -6.82 1.27
CA HIS A 155 0.21 -5.61 1.67
C HIS A 155 -0.70 -5.80 2.90
N TRP A 156 -1.09 -7.03 3.20
CA TRP A 156 -1.97 -7.34 4.31
C TRP A 156 -1.23 -7.81 5.56
N PRO A 157 -1.60 -7.28 6.75
CA PRO A 157 -1.07 -7.79 8.01
C PRO A 157 -1.54 -9.22 8.33
N TYR A 158 -2.61 -9.69 7.66
CA TYR A 158 -3.15 -11.03 7.74
C TYR A 158 -3.93 -11.41 6.46
N PRO A 159 -3.69 -12.58 5.87
CA PRO A 159 -2.52 -13.44 6.14
C PRO A 159 -1.22 -12.76 5.71
N LEU A 160 -0.19 -12.93 6.51
CA LEU A 160 1.12 -12.38 6.23
C LEU A 160 1.89 -13.34 5.30
N CYS A 161 2.12 -12.93 4.07
CA CYS A 161 2.85 -13.70 3.06
C CYS A 161 4.14 -12.97 2.68
N VAL A 162 5.20 -13.72 2.40
CA VAL A 162 6.46 -13.14 1.90
C VAL A 162 6.31 -12.79 0.43
N ASN A 163 6.76 -11.60 0.04
CA ASN A 163 6.85 -11.19 -1.36
C ASN A 163 8.04 -11.83 -2.08
N ALA A 164 8.01 -11.79 -3.41
CA ALA A 164 9.14 -12.18 -4.22
C ALA A 164 10.37 -11.31 -3.91
N MET A 165 11.56 -11.90 -4.05
CA MET A 165 12.82 -11.19 -3.77
C MET A 165 13.08 -10.05 -4.75
N GLN A 166 12.77 -10.23 -6.02
CA GLN A 166 13.01 -9.23 -7.05
C GLN A 166 11.89 -8.21 -7.15
N PRO A 167 12.20 -6.93 -7.30
CA PRO A 167 11.21 -5.89 -7.52
C PRO A 167 10.51 -6.08 -8.88
N ARG A 168 9.31 -5.55 -9.00
CA ARG A 168 8.63 -5.46 -10.30
C ARG A 168 9.23 -4.30 -11.09
N THR A 169 10.00 -4.61 -12.12
CA THR A 169 10.67 -3.63 -12.98
C THR A 169 9.91 -3.36 -14.27
N PHE A 170 8.69 -3.91 -14.41
CA PHE A 170 7.82 -3.74 -15.57
C PHE A 170 8.49 -4.11 -16.92
N GLY A 171 9.33 -5.16 -16.90
CA GLY A 171 10.01 -5.70 -18.07
C GLY A 171 11.43 -5.19 -18.28
N ASP A 172 11.85 -4.16 -17.58
CA ASP A 172 13.24 -3.67 -17.62
C ASP A 172 14.14 -4.48 -16.69
N LYS A 173 14.78 -5.51 -17.22
CA LYS A 173 15.69 -6.39 -16.47
C LYS A 173 16.97 -5.67 -15.98
N THR A 174 17.32 -4.53 -16.57
CA THR A 174 18.47 -3.73 -16.14
C THR A 174 18.24 -3.09 -14.77
N LYS A 175 16.99 -3.01 -14.32
CA LYS A 175 16.58 -2.52 -13.01
C LYS A 175 16.55 -3.61 -11.93
N ASN A 176 16.94 -4.84 -12.23
CA ASN A 176 17.05 -5.88 -11.22
C ASN A 176 18.10 -5.49 -10.16
N ILE A 177 17.77 -5.79 -8.91
CA ILE A 177 18.65 -5.46 -7.78
C ILE A 177 19.52 -6.68 -7.45
N ASP A 178 20.82 -6.47 -7.39
CA ASP A 178 21.73 -7.43 -6.77
C ASP A 178 21.78 -7.18 -5.27
N TYR A 179 21.03 -7.96 -4.52
CA TYR A 179 20.95 -7.83 -3.07
C TYR A 179 22.26 -8.11 -2.36
N THR A 180 23.23 -8.78 -3.00
CA THR A 180 24.55 -9.04 -2.42
C THR A 180 25.41 -7.78 -2.34
N GLN A 181 25.13 -6.79 -3.18
CA GLN A 181 25.84 -5.51 -3.23
C GLN A 181 25.23 -4.46 -2.30
N LEU A 182 24.09 -4.75 -1.68
CA LEU A 182 23.42 -3.79 -0.81
C LEU A 182 23.99 -3.84 0.61
N THR A 183 24.20 -2.66 1.19
CA THR A 183 24.53 -2.53 2.60
C THR A 183 23.42 -3.12 3.46
N GLN A 184 23.77 -4.04 4.33
CA GLN A 184 22.82 -4.66 5.25
C GLN A 184 22.43 -3.69 6.37
N CYS A 185 21.13 -3.49 6.57
CA CYS A 185 20.64 -2.72 7.70
C CYS A 185 20.96 -3.43 9.02
N ASN A 186 21.46 -2.68 9.99
CA ASN A 186 21.60 -3.19 11.36
C ASN A 186 20.22 -3.19 12.04
N ILE A 187 19.52 -4.33 11.94
CA ILE A 187 18.18 -4.48 12.48
C ILE A 187 18.15 -4.59 14.01
N ASP A 188 19.26 -5.00 14.65
CA ASP A 188 19.32 -5.19 16.10
C ASP A 188 19.11 -3.87 16.85
N LYS A 189 19.52 -2.77 16.23
CA LYS A 189 19.27 -1.41 16.75
C LYS A 189 17.80 -1.08 16.96
N TYR A 190 16.91 -1.73 16.20
CA TYR A 190 15.48 -1.41 16.17
C TYR A 190 14.62 -2.54 16.74
N MET A 191 15.22 -3.57 17.33
CA MET A 191 14.48 -4.74 17.81
C MET A 191 13.47 -4.39 18.90
N SER A 192 13.81 -3.50 19.83
CA SER A 192 12.90 -3.09 20.91
C SER A 192 11.66 -2.37 20.40
N GLU A 193 11.82 -1.49 19.40
CA GLU A 193 10.73 -0.75 18.79
C GLU A 193 9.83 -1.69 17.98
N ILE A 194 10.43 -2.60 17.24
CA ILE A 194 9.69 -3.59 16.44
C ILE A 194 8.90 -4.55 17.33
N GLU A 195 9.44 -4.97 18.46
CA GLU A 195 8.73 -5.86 19.38
C GLU A 195 7.46 -5.25 19.97
N ASN A 196 7.39 -3.93 20.07
CA ASN A 196 6.17 -3.22 20.46
C ASN A 196 5.11 -3.15 19.36
N MET A 197 5.49 -3.36 18.09
CA MET A 197 4.61 -3.27 16.91
C MET A 197 4.17 -4.62 16.36
N ILE A 198 4.79 -5.70 16.79
CA ILE A 198 4.54 -7.06 16.30
C ILE A 198 3.38 -7.75 17.02
#